data_922184486015bcf1c714f8f15f24a9db
#
_entry.id   922184486015bcf1c714f8f15f24a9db
#
_cell.length_a   1.000
_cell.length_b   1.000
_cell.length_c   1.000
_cell.angle_alpha   90.00
_cell.angle_beta   90.00
_cell.angle_gamma   90.00
#
_symmetry.space_group_name_H-M   'P 1'
#
loop_
_entity.id
_entity.type
_entity.pdbx_description
1 polymer ?
#
loop_
_entity_poly.entity_id
_entity_poly.type
_entity_poly.pdbx_seq_one_letter_code
_entity_poly.pdbx_strand_id
1 'polypeptide(L)'
;MNAVSRENRKQMKGLKRLKSSLGFAYEGIKYSFKDEQSIKIHFLVSFLVIIASIMFRISIIEWIIVIFCIGLMLAFELINTSVEAVVDLITEEKKPLAKVAKDVIAGASVVFALTSVIIGIIIFLPKLIFVLKGLL
;
A
#
# COMPACT_ATOMS: atom_id res chain seq x y z
N MET A 1 -21.35 5.09 1.15
CA MET A 1 -21.33 4.15 -0.02
C MET A 1 -22.53 3.24 0.12
N ASN A 2 -23.58 3.41 -0.72
CA ASN A 2 -24.92 2.85 -0.49
C ASN A 2 -25.02 1.34 -0.79
N ALA A 3 -25.79 0.61 0.03
CA ALA A 3 -26.16 -0.82 -0.14
C ALA A 3 -26.75 -1.11 -1.55
N VAL A 4 -27.42 -0.14 -2.15
CA VAL A 4 -27.95 -0.15 -3.52
C VAL A 4 -26.87 -0.48 -4.58
N SER A 5 -25.60 -0.15 -4.32
CA SER A 5 -24.51 -0.41 -5.27
C SER A 5 -24.13 -1.89 -5.40
N ARG A 6 -24.39 -2.70 -4.36
CA ARG A 6 -24.12 -4.15 -4.36
C ARG A 6 -25.19 -4.95 -5.09
N GLU A 7 -26.45 -4.53 -5.00
CA GLU A 7 -27.57 -5.17 -5.68
C GLU A 7 -27.47 -5.00 -7.21
N ASN A 8 -27.11 -3.79 -7.66
CA ASN A 8 -26.88 -3.50 -9.08
C ASN A 8 -25.69 -4.27 -9.67
N ARG A 9 -24.68 -4.66 -8.86
CA ARG A 9 -23.55 -5.48 -9.31
C ARG A 9 -23.96 -6.88 -9.80
N LYS A 10 -24.96 -7.48 -9.19
CA LYS A 10 -25.44 -8.82 -9.60
C LYS A 10 -26.10 -8.81 -10.98
N GLN A 11 -26.63 -7.70 -11.43
CA GLN A 11 -27.33 -7.57 -12.69
C GLN A 11 -26.45 -7.19 -13.90
N MET A 12 -25.19 -6.80 -13.67
CA MET A 12 -24.28 -6.34 -14.73
C MET A 12 -23.48 -7.48 -15.36
N LYS A 13 -23.56 -7.65 -16.69
CA LYS A 13 -22.83 -8.69 -17.43
C LYS A 13 -21.44 -8.23 -17.90
N GLY A 14 -20.41 -9.07 -17.68
CA GLY A 14 -19.08 -9.00 -18.32
C GLY A 14 -18.32 -7.66 -18.14
N LEU A 15 -17.98 -7.00 -19.22
CA LEU A 15 -17.19 -5.77 -19.27
C LEU A 15 -17.75 -4.60 -18.43
N LYS A 16 -19.10 -4.47 -18.36
CA LYS A 16 -19.72 -3.44 -17.51
C LYS A 16 -19.42 -3.69 -16.02
N ARG A 17 -19.43 -4.96 -15.61
CA ARG A 17 -19.11 -5.35 -14.23
C ARG A 17 -17.63 -5.04 -13.90
N LEU A 18 -16.71 -5.34 -14.83
CA LEU A 18 -15.30 -5.02 -14.67
C LEU A 18 -15.07 -3.51 -14.54
N LYS A 19 -15.65 -2.72 -15.46
CA LYS A 19 -15.57 -1.25 -15.42
C LYS A 19 -16.11 -0.67 -14.13
N SER A 20 -17.24 -1.18 -13.65
CA SER A 20 -17.81 -0.76 -12.37
C SER A 20 -16.90 -1.13 -11.18
N SER A 21 -16.29 -2.32 -11.20
CA SER A 21 -15.36 -2.76 -10.15
C SER A 21 -14.10 -1.89 -10.08
N LEU A 22 -13.56 -1.52 -11.24
CA LEU A 22 -12.42 -0.58 -11.32
C LEU A 22 -12.81 0.82 -10.82
N GLY A 23 -14.02 1.29 -11.12
CA GLY A 23 -14.54 2.54 -10.58
C GLY A 23 -14.62 2.54 -9.05
N PHE A 24 -15.13 1.46 -8.45
CA PHE A 24 -15.16 1.34 -6.98
C PHE A 24 -13.77 1.23 -6.36
N ALA A 25 -12.85 0.52 -7.02
CA ALA A 25 -11.46 0.45 -6.56
C ALA A 25 -10.81 1.85 -6.56
N TYR A 26 -11.02 2.62 -7.63
CA TYR A 26 -10.53 4.00 -7.71
C TYR A 26 -11.11 4.90 -6.60
N GLU A 27 -12.42 4.80 -6.34
CA GLU A 27 -13.04 5.55 -5.26
C GLU A 27 -12.48 5.17 -3.88
N GLY A 28 -12.22 3.88 -3.63
CA GLY A 28 -11.59 3.41 -2.40
C GLY A 28 -10.16 3.96 -2.23
N ILE A 29 -9.35 3.90 -3.28
CA ILE A 29 -8.00 4.48 -3.27
C ILE A 29 -8.07 5.99 -3.02
N LYS A 30 -8.96 6.71 -3.71
CA LYS A 30 -9.14 8.15 -3.53
C LYS A 30 -9.57 8.51 -2.11
N TYR A 31 -10.45 7.70 -1.50
CA TYR A 31 -10.86 7.87 -0.10
C TYR A 31 -9.65 7.77 0.84
N SER A 32 -8.85 6.70 0.72
CA SER A 32 -7.66 6.49 1.54
C SER A 32 -6.64 7.63 1.38
N PHE A 33 -6.44 8.13 0.15
CA PHE A 33 -5.56 9.27 -0.09
C PHE A 33 -6.05 10.58 0.53
N LYS A 34 -7.36 10.76 0.69
CA LYS A 34 -7.90 11.98 1.29
C LYS A 34 -7.72 11.98 2.81
N ASP A 35 -8.07 10.88 3.44
CA ASP A 35 -8.23 10.81 4.89
C ASP A 35 -6.97 10.32 5.60
N GLU A 36 -6.12 9.50 4.94
CA GLU A 36 -4.94 8.91 5.56
C GLU A 36 -3.62 9.59 5.13
N GLN A 37 -2.82 9.97 6.12
CA GLN A 37 -1.48 10.51 5.87
C GLN A 37 -0.46 9.43 5.52
N SER A 38 -0.60 8.22 6.10
CA SER A 38 0.34 7.10 5.92
C SER A 38 0.46 6.67 4.46
N ILE A 39 -0.66 6.54 3.74
CA ILE A 39 -0.64 6.15 2.33
C ILE A 39 0.09 7.17 1.45
N LYS A 40 -0.01 8.48 1.78
CA LYS A 40 0.71 9.55 1.05
C LYS A 40 2.22 9.41 1.24
N ILE A 41 2.66 9.09 2.47
CA ILE A 41 4.08 8.87 2.80
C ILE A 41 4.58 7.64 2.04
N HIS A 42 3.87 6.51 2.08
CA HIS A 42 4.26 5.30 1.36
C HIS A 42 4.29 5.49 -0.15
N PHE A 43 3.37 6.26 -0.70
CA PHE A 43 3.39 6.63 -2.13
C PHE A 43 4.61 7.47 -2.49
N LEU A 44 4.95 8.48 -1.67
CA LEU A 44 6.16 9.30 -1.87
C LEU A 44 7.44 8.45 -1.77
N VAL A 45 7.54 7.60 -0.74
CA VAL A 45 8.69 6.68 -0.58
C VAL A 45 8.79 5.74 -1.78
N SER A 46 7.69 5.17 -2.24
CA SER A 46 7.65 4.32 -3.43
C SER A 46 8.17 5.03 -4.67
N PHE A 47 7.76 6.28 -4.87
CA PHE A 47 8.24 7.11 -5.98
C PHE A 47 9.76 7.35 -5.89
N LEU A 48 10.29 7.65 -4.71
CA LEU A 48 11.74 7.82 -4.50
C LEU A 48 12.52 6.52 -4.74
N VAL A 49 11.97 5.37 -4.31
CA VAL A 49 12.56 4.05 -4.54
C VAL A 49 12.60 3.73 -6.04
N ILE A 50 11.57 4.05 -6.80
CA ILE A 50 11.57 3.88 -8.27
C ILE A 50 12.66 4.74 -8.92
N ILE A 51 12.79 6.00 -8.52
CA ILE A 51 13.87 6.87 -9.03
C ILE A 51 15.25 6.26 -8.71
N ALA A 52 15.47 5.85 -7.46
CA ALA A 52 16.71 5.18 -7.06
C ALA A 52 16.98 3.91 -7.88
N SER A 53 15.96 3.11 -8.15
CA SER A 53 16.06 1.89 -8.95
C SER A 53 16.54 2.18 -10.38
N ILE A 54 16.05 3.24 -10.98
CA ILE A 54 16.49 3.70 -12.31
C ILE A 54 17.94 4.20 -12.26
N MET A 55 18.26 5.06 -11.28
CA MET A 55 19.60 5.64 -11.13
C MET A 55 20.68 4.57 -10.90
N PHE A 56 20.42 3.61 -10.03
CA PHE A 56 21.34 2.51 -9.73
C PHE A 56 21.31 1.38 -10.76
N ARG A 57 20.45 1.47 -11.78
CA ARG A 57 20.31 0.46 -12.85
C ARG A 57 20.17 -0.96 -12.27
N ILE A 58 19.23 -1.15 -11.36
CA ILE A 58 19.01 -2.44 -10.72
C ILE A 58 18.63 -3.52 -11.73
N SER A 59 18.94 -4.78 -11.43
CA SER A 59 18.64 -5.93 -12.30
C SER A 59 17.13 -6.18 -12.40
N ILE A 60 16.72 -6.95 -13.41
CA ILE A 60 15.30 -7.30 -13.61
C ILE A 60 14.68 -8.05 -12.39
N ILE A 61 15.47 -8.88 -11.72
CA ILE A 61 15.03 -9.60 -10.52
C ILE A 61 14.82 -8.62 -9.37
N GLU A 62 15.75 -7.68 -9.16
CA GLU A 62 15.62 -6.63 -8.16
C GLU A 62 14.39 -5.74 -8.45
N TRP A 63 14.11 -5.43 -9.72
CA TRP A 63 12.90 -4.72 -10.13
C TRP A 63 11.61 -5.46 -9.73
N ILE A 64 11.55 -6.77 -9.97
CA ILE A 64 10.40 -7.60 -9.57
C ILE A 64 10.19 -7.51 -8.05
N ILE A 65 11.26 -7.63 -7.27
CA ILE A 65 11.20 -7.56 -5.81
C ILE A 65 10.73 -6.16 -5.35
N VAL A 66 11.30 -5.09 -5.91
CA VAL A 66 10.93 -3.71 -5.56
C VAL A 66 9.45 -3.44 -5.87
N ILE A 67 8.98 -3.79 -7.06
CA ILE A 67 7.58 -3.59 -7.45
C ILE A 67 6.65 -4.40 -6.55
N PHE A 68 7.04 -5.62 -6.19
CA PHE A 68 6.26 -6.46 -5.30
C PHE A 68 6.17 -5.86 -3.89
N CYS A 69 7.28 -5.36 -3.34
CA CYS A 69 7.30 -4.66 -2.06
C CYS A 69 6.42 -3.40 -2.07
N ILE A 70 6.51 -2.57 -3.11
CA ILE A 70 5.67 -1.38 -3.26
C ILE A 70 4.19 -1.76 -3.32
N GLY A 71 3.84 -2.73 -4.16
CA GLY A 71 2.46 -3.17 -4.33
C GLY A 71 1.85 -3.71 -3.04
N LEU A 72 2.59 -4.55 -2.32
CA LEU A 72 2.12 -5.10 -1.04
C LEU A 72 2.02 -4.01 0.04
N MET A 73 2.98 -3.08 0.12
CA MET A 73 2.91 -1.99 1.11
C MET A 73 1.66 -1.15 0.92
N LEU A 74 1.38 -0.74 -0.33
CA LEU A 74 0.17 0.02 -0.63
C LEU A 74 -1.11 -0.79 -0.38
N ALA A 75 -1.09 -2.11 -0.65
CA ALA A 75 -2.21 -2.99 -0.35
C ALA A 75 -2.47 -3.10 1.17
N PHE A 76 -1.42 -3.23 1.99
CA PHE A 76 -1.55 -3.23 3.45
C PHE A 76 -2.14 -1.92 3.98
N GLU A 77 -1.73 -0.77 3.43
CA GLU A 77 -2.31 0.52 3.82
C GLU A 77 -3.81 0.61 3.48
N LEU A 78 -4.21 0.15 2.29
CA LEU A 78 -5.62 0.11 1.91
C LEU A 78 -6.45 -0.83 2.80
N ILE A 79 -5.86 -1.97 3.20
CA ILE A 79 -6.50 -2.90 4.15
C ILE A 79 -6.61 -2.24 5.52
N ASN A 80 -5.56 -1.57 5.99
CA ASN A 80 -5.56 -0.84 7.26
C ASN A 80 -6.71 0.19 7.28
N THR A 81 -6.78 1.07 6.29
CA THR A 81 -7.87 2.06 6.14
C THR A 81 -9.26 1.39 6.15
N SER A 82 -9.38 0.23 5.48
CA SER A 82 -10.65 -0.51 5.44
C SER A 82 -11.04 -1.09 6.79
N VAL A 83 -10.08 -1.63 7.54
CA VAL A 83 -10.33 -2.18 8.90
C VAL A 83 -10.69 -1.05 9.86
N GLU A 84 -9.97 0.08 9.81
CA GLU A 84 -10.28 1.24 10.63
C GLU A 84 -11.70 1.76 10.36
N ALA A 85 -12.08 1.91 9.09
CA ALA A 85 -13.43 2.33 8.72
C ALA A 85 -14.52 1.35 9.19
N VAL A 86 -14.25 0.04 9.18
CA VAL A 86 -15.19 -0.98 9.68
C VAL A 86 -15.30 -0.90 11.20
N VAL A 87 -14.20 -0.75 11.91
CA VAL A 87 -14.20 -0.62 13.37
C VAL A 87 -14.95 0.64 13.80
N ASP A 88 -14.72 1.77 13.14
CA ASP A 88 -15.39 3.04 13.44
C ASP A 88 -16.88 3.01 13.10
N LEU A 89 -17.27 2.21 12.10
CA LEU A 89 -18.70 1.98 11.80
C LEU A 89 -19.41 1.18 12.91
N ILE A 90 -18.68 0.28 13.60
CA ILE A 90 -19.24 -0.57 14.67
C ILE A 90 -19.33 0.20 15.98
N THR A 91 -18.33 1.00 16.30
CA THR A 91 -18.26 1.75 17.56
C THR A 91 -17.35 2.95 17.48
N GLU A 92 -17.84 4.11 17.91
CA GLU A 92 -17.04 5.31 18.16
C GLU A 92 -16.44 5.33 19.58
N GLU A 93 -16.89 4.42 20.46
CA GLU A 93 -16.38 4.32 21.80
C GLU A 93 -15.03 3.61 21.83
N LYS A 94 -14.17 4.00 22.78
CA LYS A 94 -12.86 3.37 23.01
C LYS A 94 -13.01 1.99 23.65
N LYS A 95 -13.44 0.98 22.90
CA LYS A 95 -13.54 -0.40 23.35
C LYS A 95 -12.20 -1.12 23.22
N PRO A 96 -11.77 -1.93 24.22
CA PRO A 96 -10.47 -2.63 24.16
C PRO A 96 -10.28 -3.48 22.89
N LEU A 97 -11.31 -4.23 22.47
CA LEU A 97 -11.24 -5.06 21.27
C LEU A 97 -11.15 -4.24 19.97
N ALA A 98 -11.83 -3.10 19.89
CA ALA A 98 -11.73 -2.19 18.75
C ALA A 98 -10.29 -1.64 18.62
N LYS A 99 -9.67 -1.27 19.75
CA LYS A 99 -8.27 -0.87 19.79
C LYS A 99 -7.36 -2.00 19.32
N VAL A 100 -7.53 -3.21 19.83
CA VAL A 100 -6.71 -4.36 19.44
C VAL A 100 -6.81 -4.61 17.93
N ALA A 101 -8.00 -4.53 17.34
CA ALA A 101 -8.17 -4.74 15.89
C ALA A 101 -7.37 -3.71 15.07
N LYS A 102 -7.44 -2.43 15.46
CA LYS A 102 -6.65 -1.36 14.81
C LYS A 102 -5.14 -1.53 15.02
N ASP A 103 -4.71 -1.82 16.24
CA ASP A 103 -3.29 -2.01 16.56
C ASP A 103 -2.68 -3.20 15.80
N VAL A 104 -3.41 -4.30 15.65
CA VAL A 104 -2.94 -5.51 14.94
C VAL A 104 -2.73 -5.23 13.46
N ILE A 105 -3.68 -4.56 12.79
CA ILE A 105 -3.53 -4.27 11.36
C ILE A 105 -2.43 -3.23 11.11
N ALA A 106 -2.31 -2.20 11.96
CA ALA A 106 -1.20 -1.27 11.92
C ALA A 106 0.14 -1.98 12.13
N GLY A 107 0.20 -2.93 13.08
CA GLY A 107 1.37 -3.78 13.30
C GLY A 107 1.77 -4.59 12.07
N ALA A 108 0.82 -5.13 11.32
CA ALA A 108 1.11 -5.84 10.06
C ALA A 108 1.77 -4.92 9.02
N SER A 109 1.27 -3.69 8.86
CA SER A 109 1.89 -2.68 7.99
C SER A 109 3.33 -2.37 8.42
N VAL A 110 3.58 -2.20 9.72
CA VAL A 110 4.92 -1.95 10.27
C VAL A 110 5.87 -3.11 10.00
N VAL A 111 5.46 -4.35 10.23
CA VAL A 111 6.28 -5.55 9.95
C VAL A 111 6.66 -5.60 8.47
N PHE A 112 5.72 -5.33 7.57
CA PHE A 112 6.00 -5.33 6.14
C PHE A 112 6.90 -4.17 5.73
N ALA A 113 6.73 -2.98 6.30
CA ALA A 113 7.60 -1.83 6.07
C ALA A 113 9.05 -2.12 6.48
N LEU A 114 9.27 -2.70 7.67
CA LEU A 114 10.60 -3.10 8.13
C LEU A 114 11.23 -4.14 7.19
N THR A 115 10.47 -5.13 6.76
CA THR A 115 10.92 -6.13 5.77
C THR A 115 11.36 -5.47 4.48
N SER A 116 10.56 -4.52 3.97
CA SER A 116 10.87 -3.76 2.75
C SER A 116 12.13 -2.91 2.90
N VAL A 117 12.36 -2.32 4.07
CA VAL A 117 13.60 -1.57 4.37
C VAL A 117 14.81 -2.51 4.33
N ILE A 118 14.74 -3.69 4.93
CA ILE A 118 15.83 -4.68 4.90
C ILE A 118 16.15 -5.08 3.46
N ILE A 119 15.13 -5.38 2.66
CA ILE A 119 15.28 -5.71 1.23
C ILE A 119 15.93 -4.54 0.48
N GLY A 120 15.46 -3.31 0.74
CA GLY A 120 16.03 -2.10 0.15
C GLY A 120 17.51 -1.93 0.49
N ILE A 121 17.91 -2.15 1.73
CA ILE A 121 19.32 -2.12 2.15
C ILE A 121 20.13 -3.16 1.36
N ILE A 122 19.65 -4.38 1.24
CA ILE A 122 20.34 -5.46 0.50
C ILE A 122 20.54 -5.09 -0.99
N ILE A 123 19.55 -4.45 -1.61
CA ILE A 123 19.59 -4.09 -3.03
C ILE A 123 20.45 -2.85 -3.25
N PHE A 124 20.23 -1.77 -2.49
CA PHE A 124 20.78 -0.45 -2.79
C PHE A 124 22.14 -0.18 -2.13
N LEU A 125 22.40 -0.72 -0.92
CA LEU A 125 23.63 -0.42 -0.19
C LEU A 125 24.91 -0.84 -0.96
N PRO A 126 25.00 -2.06 -1.55
CA PRO A 126 26.17 -2.44 -2.34
C PRO A 126 26.43 -1.51 -3.53
N LYS A 127 25.35 -1.07 -4.21
CA LYS A 127 25.41 -0.18 -5.37
C LYS A 127 25.86 1.22 -4.96
N LEU A 128 25.35 1.73 -3.83
CA LEU A 128 25.77 3.01 -3.27
C LEU A 128 27.26 3.00 -2.92
N ILE A 129 27.74 1.96 -2.24
CA ILE A 129 29.16 1.80 -1.90
C ILE A 129 30.04 1.78 -3.15
N PHE A 130 29.59 1.06 -4.20
CA PHE A 130 30.31 1.00 -5.47
C PHE A 130 30.45 2.40 -6.13
N VAL A 131 29.37 3.16 -6.17
CA VAL A 131 29.38 4.54 -6.72
C VAL A 131 30.29 5.44 -5.91
N LEU A 132 30.23 5.38 -4.58
CA LEU A 132 31.08 6.21 -3.70
C LEU A 132 32.56 5.88 -3.86
N LYS A 133 32.93 4.61 -4.00
CA LYS A 133 34.31 4.20 -4.25
C LYS A 133 34.84 4.59 -5.64
N GLY A 134 33.95 4.76 -6.60
CA GLY A 134 34.33 5.24 -7.94
C GLY A 134 34.44 6.77 -8.05
N LEU A 135 34.03 7.50 -7.00
CA LEU A 135 34.13 8.96 -6.91
C LEU A 135 35.34 9.44 -6.07
N LEU A 136 35.98 8.53 -5.34
CA LEU A 136 37.19 8.74 -4.54
C LEU A 136 38.43 8.23 -5.27
#